data_b8a6c7776478c94b8de91991fe4d0b03
#
_entry.id   b8a6c7776478c94b8de91991fe4d0b03
#
_cell.length_a   1.000
_cell.length_b   1.000
_cell.length_c   1.000
_cell.angle_alpha   90.00
_cell.angle_beta   90.00
_cell.angle_gamma   90.00
#
_symmetry.space_group_name_H-M   'P 1'
#
loop_
_entity.id
_entity.type
_entity.pdbx_description
1 polymer ?
#
loop_
_entity_poly.entity_id
_entity_poly.type
_entity_poly.pdbx_seq_one_letter_code
_entity_poly.pdbx_strand_id
1 'polypeptide(L)'
;MRIYLFLCLLHHELFNFHQVFVHCINCRFIKHHSANIACNLVKGRQHTECRNRTGTPRTLEFLASGSVSGIFAPSQNGITTNGLILHRMTSAWSRECRLKSDSFSRLGLDMSWARYGVKCEKFGQRGSMPNRDYYPFAAIEDGEGGTVWGMTVEAPYSWQMEVYQEKETCALTGGLADYEFGHWRKEILPEQTFYTHKAYLAVKRGGGVNAVCNALVREADSRLRVPPAEEDMPVLFNEYCTTWGCPSQENIEKIVRAVKPLAPDYFVIDCGWYKPDDKGWCNAIGDWRQSALLFPEGIARAVQTIERAGMRAGIWFEFENAGRDSECFSREELLLCRGGAPITSKNRRFLDLRKGEVTAYLEEKMLSFLKENKFGYLKIDYNDTYGMGCDSADGAALGEGGRQVAEQSIAWLDRLRAELPDLVIENCASGGSRIEPLRMSKVGMCSFSDAHECAEIPLVAANVSRVVPARQSQIWAVLREGESDSRTVYSLCAAMMGRICLSGDVLRLSPEKTKLIARGLNFYKRVKEIVRSGDIAEIDCNVNSYRNPVGRQIYVKEYGGRRLVLVHKLQGAQQIVSKQAGYRLIDSFTDLHFTCSAGALTIEDGGEYKAGAFLFEKEI
;
A
#
# COMPACT_ATOMS: atom_id res chain seq x y z
N MET A 1 -25.53 26.43 -18.64
CA MET A 1 -25.62 25.78 -19.96
C MET A 1 -24.54 24.74 -20.02
N ARG A 2 -24.90 23.47 -19.92
CA ARG A 2 -23.97 22.32 -19.94
C ARG A 2 -23.57 22.06 -21.39
N ILE A 3 -22.30 22.11 -21.69
CA ILE A 3 -21.77 21.69 -22.99
C ILE A 3 -21.16 20.29 -22.78
N TYR A 4 -21.81 19.31 -23.41
CA TYR A 4 -21.28 17.95 -23.55
C TYR A 4 -20.34 17.95 -24.74
N LEU A 5 -19.12 17.48 -24.58
CA LEU A 5 -18.24 17.18 -25.71
C LEU A 5 -18.05 15.68 -25.81
N PHE A 6 -18.60 15.12 -26.89
CA PHE A 6 -18.36 13.76 -27.35
C PHE A 6 -17.14 13.76 -28.25
N LEU A 7 -16.23 12.82 -28.04
CA LEU A 7 -15.44 12.19 -29.11
C LEU A 7 -14.64 11.01 -28.57
N CYS A 8 -15.11 9.81 -28.88
CA CYS A 8 -14.28 8.62 -28.91
C CYS A 8 -14.40 8.00 -30.29
N LEU A 9 -13.29 7.91 -31.01
CA LEU A 9 -13.15 7.06 -32.18
C LEU A 9 -12.37 5.80 -31.81
N LEU A 10 -13.08 4.68 -31.90
CA LEU A 10 -12.53 3.33 -31.72
C LEU A 10 -12.04 2.79 -33.06
N HIS A 11 -10.86 2.22 -33.07
CA HIS A 11 -10.51 1.19 -34.04
C HIS A 11 -10.82 -0.20 -33.47
N HIS A 12 -11.60 -0.94 -34.25
CA HIS A 12 -12.07 -2.29 -33.99
C HIS A 12 -10.93 -3.32 -33.99
N GLU A 13 -10.92 -4.17 -32.95
CA GLU A 13 -10.70 -5.61 -33.16
C GLU A 13 -11.64 -6.41 -32.26
N LEU A 14 -12.22 -7.43 -32.86
CA LEU A 14 -13.37 -8.22 -32.46
C LEU A 14 -13.14 -9.00 -31.15
N PHE A 15 -13.93 -8.70 -30.13
CA PHE A 15 -14.40 -9.70 -29.19
C PHE A 15 -15.86 -9.39 -28.81
N ASN A 16 -16.71 -10.40 -28.96
CA ASN A 16 -18.12 -10.37 -28.54
C ASN A 16 -18.23 -10.25 -27.01
N PHE A 17 -18.24 -9.01 -26.51
CA PHE A 17 -18.65 -8.67 -25.16
C PHE A 17 -19.41 -7.33 -25.19
N HIS A 18 -20.47 -7.25 -24.39
CA HIS A 18 -21.28 -6.03 -24.23
C HIS A 18 -20.40 -4.79 -24.16
N GLN A 19 -20.72 -3.82 -25.02
CA GLN A 19 -19.94 -2.60 -25.19
C GLN A 19 -19.79 -1.86 -23.86
N VAL A 20 -18.58 -1.89 -23.30
CA VAL A 20 -18.20 -0.99 -22.22
C VAL A 20 -17.83 0.34 -22.85
N PHE A 21 -18.73 1.32 -22.80
CA PHE A 21 -18.41 2.67 -23.23
C PHE A 21 -17.55 3.33 -22.16
N VAL A 22 -16.30 3.62 -22.48
CA VAL A 22 -15.44 4.44 -21.66
C VAL A 22 -15.62 5.89 -22.06
N HIS A 23 -16.23 6.67 -21.18
CA HIS A 23 -16.41 8.10 -21.37
C HIS A 23 -15.45 8.86 -20.47
N CYS A 24 -14.71 9.78 -21.05
CA CYS A 24 -13.98 10.79 -20.32
C CYS A 24 -14.92 11.92 -19.97
N ILE A 25 -15.27 12.07 -18.71
CA ILE A 25 -16.28 13.04 -18.29
C ILE A 25 -15.75 13.95 -17.18
N ASN A 26 -16.04 15.21 -17.38
CA ASN A 26 -16.15 16.32 -16.46
C ASN A 26 -14.87 17.06 -16.06
N CYS A 27 -14.48 17.98 -16.96
CA CYS A 27 -13.91 19.23 -16.50
C CYS A 27 -15.06 20.17 -16.14
N ARG A 28 -15.27 20.49 -14.87
CA ARG A 28 -16.13 21.62 -14.49
C ARG A 28 -15.36 22.91 -14.75
N PHE A 29 -15.71 23.59 -15.84
CA PHE A 29 -15.22 24.94 -16.09
C PHE A 29 -16.15 25.95 -15.43
N ILE A 30 -15.60 26.82 -14.62
CA ILE A 30 -16.24 28.09 -14.30
C ILE A 30 -16.07 28.99 -15.51
N LYS A 31 -17.15 29.10 -16.28
CA LYS A 31 -17.41 30.04 -17.36
C LYS A 31 -16.34 30.27 -18.45
N HIS A 32 -16.69 29.84 -19.64
CA HIS A 32 -16.26 30.24 -20.98
C HIS A 32 -15.09 29.51 -21.67
N HIS A 33 -15.46 28.84 -22.75
CA HIS A 33 -14.76 28.43 -23.97
C HIS A 33 -13.97 27.12 -23.97
N SER A 34 -14.17 26.41 -25.06
CA SER A 34 -13.70 25.09 -25.43
C SER A 34 -12.22 24.80 -25.13
N ALA A 35 -11.95 23.91 -24.18
CA ALA A 35 -10.71 23.19 -24.13
C ALA A 35 -10.91 21.82 -24.80
N ASN A 36 -10.00 21.44 -25.70
CA ASN A 36 -9.97 20.08 -26.22
C ASN A 36 -9.32 19.18 -25.17
N ILE A 37 -10.10 18.23 -24.67
CA ILE A 37 -9.62 17.17 -23.76
C ILE A 37 -9.47 15.92 -24.59
N ALA A 38 -8.26 15.37 -24.65
CA ALA A 38 -8.00 14.08 -25.26
C ALA A 38 -7.78 13.03 -24.15
N CYS A 39 -8.48 11.90 -24.24
CA CYS A 39 -8.23 10.74 -23.40
C CYS A 39 -7.50 9.67 -24.20
N ASN A 40 -6.37 9.25 -23.70
CA ASN A 40 -5.61 8.14 -24.26
C ASN A 40 -5.81 6.88 -23.41
N LEU A 41 -6.39 5.86 -24.01
CA LEU A 41 -6.55 4.54 -23.43
C LEU A 41 -5.43 3.62 -23.94
N VAL A 42 -4.53 3.20 -23.06
CA VAL A 42 -3.48 2.24 -23.41
C VAL A 42 -3.60 1.04 -22.48
N LYS A 43 -4.07 -0.09 -23.01
CA LYS A 43 -4.10 -1.40 -22.32
C LYS A 43 -4.66 -1.35 -20.88
N GLY A 44 -5.86 -0.78 -20.68
CA GLY A 44 -6.47 -0.69 -19.35
C GLY A 44 -5.92 0.42 -18.44
N ARG A 45 -5.04 1.27 -18.96
CA ARG A 45 -4.53 2.47 -18.29
C ARG A 45 -5.19 3.70 -18.90
N GLN A 46 -5.60 4.63 -18.06
CA GLN A 46 -6.14 5.93 -18.47
C GLN A 46 -5.32 7.05 -17.83
N HIS A 47 -5.24 8.17 -18.49
CA HIS A 47 -4.85 9.46 -17.93
C HIS A 47 -5.51 10.56 -18.74
N THR A 48 -5.67 11.73 -18.15
CA THR A 48 -6.26 12.88 -18.82
C THR A 48 -5.19 13.91 -19.14
N GLU A 49 -5.18 14.35 -20.38
CA GLU A 49 -4.40 15.49 -20.85
C GLU A 49 -5.32 16.71 -21.01
N CYS A 50 -4.94 17.83 -20.40
CA CYS A 50 -5.65 19.09 -20.55
C CYS A 50 -4.71 20.16 -21.06
N ARG A 51 -4.93 20.62 -22.30
CA ARG A 51 -4.12 21.68 -22.94
C ARG A 51 -4.94 22.96 -23.06
N ASN A 52 -4.37 24.06 -22.62
CA ASN A 52 -4.96 25.39 -22.85
C ASN A 52 -4.59 25.89 -24.25
N ARG A 53 -5.54 25.85 -25.19
CA ARG A 53 -5.40 26.37 -26.56
C ARG A 53 -5.98 27.78 -26.73
N THR A 54 -6.24 28.47 -25.63
CA THR A 54 -6.75 29.83 -25.65
C THR A 54 -5.63 30.83 -25.44
N GLY A 55 -5.84 32.09 -25.85
CA GLY A 55 -4.85 33.16 -25.63
C GLY A 55 -4.80 33.71 -24.21
N THR A 56 -5.54 33.13 -23.26
CA THR A 56 -5.64 33.58 -21.87
C THR A 56 -5.46 32.42 -20.89
N PRO A 57 -4.97 32.66 -19.67
CA PRO A 57 -4.90 31.64 -18.63
C PRO A 57 -6.27 30.99 -18.34
N ARG A 58 -6.26 29.72 -17.97
CA ARG A 58 -7.45 28.94 -17.62
C ARG A 58 -7.25 28.23 -16.30
N THR A 59 -8.30 28.17 -15.50
CA THR A 59 -8.29 27.51 -14.20
C THR A 59 -8.97 26.15 -14.28
N LEU A 60 -8.30 25.12 -13.75
CA LEU A 60 -8.86 23.79 -13.52
C LEU A 60 -9.16 23.64 -12.02
N GLU A 61 -10.33 23.11 -11.70
CA GLU A 61 -10.75 22.84 -10.32
C GLU A 61 -11.21 21.38 -10.11
N PHE A 62 -11.33 20.63 -11.19
CA PHE A 62 -11.61 19.20 -11.19
C PHE A 62 -11.02 18.54 -12.42
N LEU A 63 -10.36 17.39 -12.25
CA LEU A 63 -9.85 16.60 -13.35
C LEU A 63 -9.71 15.13 -12.94
N ALA A 64 -10.55 14.26 -13.52
CA ALA A 64 -10.44 12.82 -13.31
C ALA A 64 -9.25 12.22 -14.08
N SER A 65 -8.55 11.28 -13.47
CA SER A 65 -7.52 10.48 -14.13
C SER A 65 -8.13 9.40 -15.02
N GLY A 66 -9.25 8.84 -14.59
CA GLY A 66 -9.98 7.82 -15.34
C GLY A 66 -11.46 7.79 -15.01
N SER A 67 -12.22 7.17 -15.90
CA SER A 67 -13.67 6.99 -15.77
C SER A 67 -14.12 5.74 -16.50
N VAL A 68 -15.15 5.10 -15.95
CA VAL A 68 -15.94 4.07 -16.62
C VAL A 68 -17.41 4.34 -16.39
N SER A 69 -18.21 4.32 -17.47
CA SER A 69 -19.65 4.60 -17.45
C SER A 69 -20.44 3.48 -18.10
N GLY A 70 -21.76 3.54 -18.02
CA GLY A 70 -22.61 2.51 -18.57
C GLY A 70 -22.60 1.20 -17.75
N ILE A 71 -22.27 1.26 -16.47
CA ILE A 71 -22.31 0.12 -15.56
C ILE A 71 -23.76 -0.13 -15.16
N PHE A 72 -24.23 -1.36 -15.29
CA PHE A 72 -25.60 -1.75 -14.99
C PHE A 72 -25.68 -3.24 -14.57
N ALA A 73 -26.79 -3.61 -13.93
CA ALA A 73 -27.25 -4.98 -13.77
C ALA A 73 -28.39 -5.28 -14.76
N PRO A 74 -28.52 -6.53 -15.25
CA PRO A 74 -29.69 -6.94 -16.03
C PRO A 74 -30.95 -6.95 -15.14
N SER A 75 -32.11 -6.71 -15.75
CA SER A 75 -33.40 -6.82 -15.09
C SER A 75 -34.44 -7.41 -16.05
N GLN A 76 -35.60 -7.83 -15.54
CA GLN A 76 -36.69 -8.34 -16.36
C GLN A 76 -37.20 -7.32 -17.38
N ASN A 77 -37.03 -6.01 -17.11
CA ASN A 77 -37.49 -4.90 -17.94
C ASN A 77 -36.33 -4.17 -18.64
N GLY A 78 -35.18 -4.79 -18.79
CA GLY A 78 -34.02 -4.18 -19.43
C GLY A 78 -32.80 -4.08 -18.50
N ILE A 79 -32.34 -2.86 -18.22
CA ILE A 79 -31.17 -2.61 -17.37
C ILE A 79 -31.55 -1.77 -16.15
N THR A 80 -30.76 -1.88 -15.09
CA THR A 80 -31.00 -1.19 -13.82
C THR A 80 -29.70 -0.98 -13.05
N THR A 81 -29.70 -0.08 -12.08
CA THR A 81 -28.66 0.02 -11.04
C THR A 81 -29.02 -0.77 -9.77
N ASN A 82 -30.22 -1.34 -9.70
CA ASN A 82 -30.62 -2.21 -8.60
C ASN A 82 -29.82 -3.52 -8.65
N GLY A 83 -29.43 -4.03 -7.49
CA GLY A 83 -28.58 -5.23 -7.40
C GLY A 83 -27.07 -4.96 -7.57
N LEU A 84 -26.67 -3.73 -7.90
CA LEU A 84 -25.26 -3.35 -7.90
C LEU A 84 -24.73 -3.20 -6.47
N ILE A 85 -23.46 -3.58 -6.29
CA ILE A 85 -22.71 -3.52 -5.03
C ILE A 85 -21.47 -2.67 -5.24
N LEU A 86 -21.26 -1.66 -4.40
CA LEU A 86 -20.04 -0.87 -4.37
C LEU A 86 -19.06 -1.45 -3.36
N HIS A 87 -17.87 -1.79 -3.83
CA HIS A 87 -16.74 -2.19 -3.01
C HIS A 87 -15.76 -1.03 -2.88
N ARG A 88 -15.38 -0.72 -1.63
CA ARG A 88 -14.39 0.32 -1.28
C ARG A 88 -13.43 -0.26 -0.24
N MET A 89 -12.24 0.30 -0.14
CA MET A 89 -11.28 -0.08 0.89
C MET A 89 -11.08 1.07 1.87
N THR A 90 -11.64 0.92 3.07
CA THR A 90 -11.37 1.85 4.17
C THR A 90 -10.00 1.54 4.76
N SER A 91 -9.29 2.57 5.19
CA SER A 91 -7.97 2.45 5.77
C SER A 91 -7.90 3.23 7.08
N ALA A 92 -7.07 2.79 7.99
CA ALA A 92 -6.69 3.50 9.19
C ALA A 92 -5.41 2.87 9.72
N TRP A 93 -4.73 3.53 10.62
CA TRP A 93 -3.55 2.96 11.26
C TRP A 93 -3.86 1.59 11.89
N SER A 94 -3.10 0.57 11.52
CA SER A 94 -3.29 -0.84 11.89
C SER A 94 -4.63 -1.47 11.48
N ARG A 95 -5.25 -0.92 10.41
CA ARG A 95 -6.50 -1.40 9.78
C ARG A 95 -6.52 -1.12 8.29
N GLU A 96 -5.37 -1.24 7.65
CA GLU A 96 -5.17 -0.81 6.28
C GLU A 96 -6.00 -1.64 5.30
N CYS A 97 -6.54 -0.98 4.29
CA CYS A 97 -7.22 -1.55 3.14
C CYS A 97 -8.41 -2.46 3.44
N ARG A 98 -9.14 -2.25 4.54
CA ARG A 98 -10.31 -3.08 4.88
C ARG A 98 -11.40 -2.98 3.84
N LEU A 99 -11.70 -4.09 3.17
CA LEU A 99 -12.75 -4.15 2.17
C LEU A 99 -14.14 -3.92 2.82
N LYS A 100 -14.91 -3.01 2.22
CA LYS A 100 -16.30 -2.71 2.53
C LYS A 100 -17.13 -2.85 1.28
N SER A 101 -18.28 -3.52 1.43
CA SER A 101 -19.23 -3.78 0.35
C SER A 101 -20.61 -3.28 0.78
N ASP A 102 -21.14 -2.34 0.02
CA ASP A 102 -22.45 -1.74 0.28
C ASP A 102 -23.32 -1.86 -0.98
N SER A 103 -24.57 -2.31 -0.81
CA SER A 103 -25.53 -2.31 -1.93
C SER A 103 -25.88 -0.87 -2.35
N PHE A 104 -26.18 -0.69 -3.63
CA PHE A 104 -26.60 0.61 -4.14
C PHE A 104 -27.84 1.13 -3.45
N SER A 105 -28.78 0.25 -3.07
CA SER A 105 -29.97 0.65 -2.31
C SER A 105 -29.62 1.22 -0.95
N ARG A 106 -28.65 0.60 -0.23
CA ARG A 106 -28.16 1.14 1.04
C ARG A 106 -27.52 2.52 0.91
N LEU A 107 -26.88 2.78 -0.24
CA LEU A 107 -26.25 4.06 -0.54
C LEU A 107 -27.23 5.07 -1.17
N GLY A 108 -28.45 4.66 -1.51
CA GLY A 108 -29.43 5.46 -2.25
C GLY A 108 -28.98 5.78 -3.67
N LEU A 109 -28.21 4.88 -4.29
CA LEU A 109 -27.76 4.95 -5.68
C LEU A 109 -28.62 4.09 -6.61
N ASP A 110 -29.63 3.39 -6.07
CA ASP A 110 -30.60 2.62 -6.84
C ASP A 110 -31.59 3.54 -7.56
N MET A 111 -32.14 3.01 -8.64
CA MET A 111 -33.11 3.75 -9.45
C MET A 111 -34.43 3.94 -8.69
N SER A 112 -34.97 5.16 -8.79
CA SER A 112 -36.36 5.47 -8.42
C SER A 112 -37.16 5.83 -9.68
N TRP A 113 -38.42 6.24 -9.51
CA TRP A 113 -39.23 6.75 -10.63
C TRP A 113 -38.60 8.00 -11.29
N ALA A 114 -37.81 8.77 -10.53
CA ALA A 114 -37.15 9.99 -11.00
C ALA A 114 -35.80 9.65 -11.67
N ARG A 115 -35.85 9.36 -12.98
CA ARG A 115 -34.65 9.00 -13.77
C ARG A 115 -33.59 10.11 -13.87
N TYR A 116 -33.87 11.31 -13.42
CA TYR A 116 -33.00 12.48 -13.53
C TYR A 116 -32.45 12.94 -12.17
N GLY A 117 -32.80 12.28 -11.10
CA GLY A 117 -32.18 12.49 -9.79
C GLY A 117 -30.73 11.99 -9.82
N VAL A 118 -29.77 12.87 -9.50
CA VAL A 118 -28.35 12.48 -9.46
C VAL A 118 -27.91 12.43 -8.00
N LYS A 119 -27.75 11.23 -7.49
CA LYS A 119 -26.97 11.00 -6.28
C LYS A 119 -25.54 10.65 -6.64
N CYS A 120 -24.58 11.22 -5.92
CA CYS A 120 -23.17 10.92 -6.01
C CYS A 120 -22.67 10.44 -4.67
N GLU A 121 -22.04 9.29 -4.65
CA GLU A 121 -21.23 8.81 -3.52
C GLU A 121 -19.78 9.22 -3.79
N LYS A 122 -19.30 10.23 -3.05
CA LYS A 122 -17.93 10.76 -3.15
C LYS A 122 -17.13 10.33 -1.94
N PHE A 123 -15.94 9.78 -2.16
CA PHE A 123 -14.99 9.44 -1.10
C PHE A 123 -13.56 9.63 -1.60
N GLY A 124 -12.60 9.71 -0.67
CA GLY A 124 -11.21 9.95 -1.01
C GLY A 124 -10.39 10.28 0.22
N GLN A 125 -9.20 10.81 -0.02
CA GLN A 125 -8.28 11.23 1.03
C GLN A 125 -7.70 12.59 0.73
N ARG A 126 -7.49 13.37 1.79
CA ARG A 126 -6.85 14.68 1.73
C ARG A 126 -5.47 14.65 2.35
N GLY A 127 -4.52 15.38 1.74
CA GLY A 127 -3.19 15.64 2.29
C GLY A 127 -2.14 14.61 1.92
N SER A 128 -1.01 14.68 2.62
CA SER A 128 0.23 13.98 2.30
C SER A 128 0.29 12.52 2.75
N MET A 129 -0.79 12.00 3.32
CA MET A 129 -0.99 10.57 3.64
C MET A 129 -2.19 10.03 2.88
N PRO A 130 -2.05 9.74 1.57
CA PRO A 130 -3.16 9.45 0.65
C PRO A 130 -3.91 8.14 0.93
N ASN A 131 -3.45 7.31 1.87
CA ASN A 131 -4.11 6.05 2.24
C ASN A 131 -4.57 5.99 3.70
N ARG A 132 -4.74 7.13 4.35
CA ARG A 132 -5.05 7.17 5.79
C ARG A 132 -6.50 6.76 6.11
N ASP A 133 -7.49 7.23 5.32
CA ASP A 133 -8.90 6.91 5.53
C ASP A 133 -9.44 5.92 4.49
N TYR A 134 -8.92 5.99 3.26
CA TYR A 134 -9.25 5.11 2.15
C TYR A 134 -8.00 4.78 1.33
N TYR A 135 -8.02 3.60 0.72
CA TYR A 135 -7.11 3.26 -0.38
C TYR A 135 -7.78 3.68 -1.71
N PRO A 136 -7.03 4.21 -2.72
CA PRO A 136 -7.58 4.71 -3.97
C PRO A 136 -8.07 3.59 -4.90
N PHE A 137 -9.08 2.86 -4.44
CA PHE A 137 -9.71 1.74 -5.12
C PHE A 137 -11.23 1.80 -4.96
N ALA A 138 -11.94 1.49 -6.05
CA ALA A 138 -13.36 1.18 -6.05
C ALA A 138 -13.64 0.06 -7.06
N ALA A 139 -14.64 -0.75 -6.76
CA ALA A 139 -15.21 -1.68 -7.73
C ALA A 139 -16.73 -1.70 -7.61
N ILE A 140 -17.42 -1.90 -8.73
CA ILE A 140 -18.86 -2.09 -8.79
C ILE A 140 -19.11 -3.50 -9.31
N GLU A 141 -19.87 -4.28 -8.56
CA GLU A 141 -20.22 -5.66 -8.88
C GLU A 141 -21.70 -5.77 -9.20
N ASP A 142 -22.02 -6.41 -10.31
CA ASP A 142 -23.37 -6.91 -10.60
C ASP A 142 -23.57 -8.21 -9.81
N GLY A 143 -24.38 -8.13 -8.75
CA GLY A 143 -24.62 -9.23 -7.83
C GLY A 143 -25.34 -10.44 -8.46
N GLU A 144 -26.04 -10.26 -9.58
CA GLU A 144 -26.75 -11.33 -10.30
C GLU A 144 -25.95 -11.85 -11.49
N GLY A 145 -25.39 -10.96 -12.33
CA GLY A 145 -24.64 -11.34 -13.52
C GLY A 145 -23.16 -11.65 -13.27
N GLY A 146 -22.64 -11.36 -12.08
CA GLY A 146 -21.29 -11.66 -11.65
C GLY A 146 -20.21 -10.90 -12.41
N THR A 147 -20.52 -9.76 -13.02
CA THR A 147 -19.53 -8.87 -13.66
C THR A 147 -19.07 -7.83 -12.65
N VAL A 148 -17.75 -7.62 -12.58
CA VAL A 148 -17.12 -6.64 -11.68
C VAL A 148 -16.28 -5.65 -12.49
N TRP A 149 -16.53 -4.36 -12.31
CA TRP A 149 -15.74 -3.25 -12.85
C TRP A 149 -14.94 -2.63 -11.72
N GLY A 150 -13.63 -2.65 -11.80
CA GLY A 150 -12.77 -2.07 -10.76
C GLY A 150 -11.80 -1.05 -11.31
N MET A 151 -11.46 -0.09 -10.47
CA MET A 151 -10.51 0.97 -10.77
C MET A 151 -9.63 1.27 -9.56
N THR A 152 -8.34 1.51 -9.82
CA THR A 152 -7.42 2.14 -8.87
C THR A 152 -6.72 3.33 -9.54
N VAL A 153 -6.36 4.35 -8.76
CA VAL A 153 -5.71 5.55 -9.28
C VAL A 153 -4.36 5.80 -8.60
N GLU A 154 -3.40 6.28 -9.36
CA GLU A 154 -2.16 6.85 -8.82
C GLU A 154 -2.52 8.15 -8.08
N ALA A 155 -2.17 8.23 -6.82
CA ALA A 155 -2.66 9.27 -5.94
C ALA A 155 -1.62 9.65 -4.87
N PRO A 156 -0.49 10.28 -5.24
CA PRO A 156 0.59 10.60 -4.29
C PRO A 156 0.21 11.68 -3.28
N TYR A 157 -0.94 12.34 -3.49
CA TYR A 157 -1.50 13.39 -2.66
C TYR A 157 -3.03 13.27 -2.58
N SER A 158 -3.75 14.35 -2.28
CA SER A 158 -5.22 14.37 -2.20
C SER A 158 -5.88 13.82 -3.46
N TRP A 159 -6.81 12.91 -3.29
CA TRP A 159 -7.52 12.26 -4.38
C TRP A 159 -8.99 12.02 -4.01
N GLN A 160 -9.83 11.79 -5.01
CA GLN A 160 -11.22 11.40 -4.83
C GLN A 160 -11.65 10.38 -5.87
N MET A 161 -12.66 9.60 -5.51
CA MET A 161 -13.48 8.79 -6.40
C MET A 161 -14.94 9.14 -6.23
N GLU A 162 -15.68 9.05 -7.33
CA GLU A 162 -17.12 9.32 -7.37
C GLU A 162 -17.83 8.17 -8.06
N VAL A 163 -18.91 7.70 -7.44
CA VAL A 163 -19.88 6.79 -8.05
C VAL A 163 -21.20 7.52 -8.14
N TYR A 164 -21.74 7.66 -9.34
CA TYR A 164 -22.98 8.39 -9.53
C TYR A 164 -23.89 7.69 -10.53
N GLN A 165 -25.19 7.85 -10.30
CA GLN A 165 -26.21 7.35 -11.19
C GLN A 165 -26.27 8.22 -12.45
N GLU A 166 -26.36 7.58 -13.61
CA GLU A 166 -26.57 8.23 -14.92
C GLU A 166 -27.73 7.52 -15.63
N LYS A 167 -28.94 8.03 -15.46
CA LYS A 167 -30.18 7.39 -15.93
C LYS A 167 -30.32 5.96 -15.36
N GLU A 168 -30.32 4.96 -16.22
CA GLU A 168 -30.48 3.53 -15.90
C GLU A 168 -29.14 2.82 -15.65
N THR A 169 -28.05 3.57 -15.70
CA THR A 169 -26.68 3.08 -15.47
C THR A 169 -25.99 3.88 -14.39
N CYS A 170 -24.79 3.51 -14.03
CA CYS A 170 -23.92 4.33 -13.21
C CYS A 170 -22.54 4.51 -13.83
N ALA A 171 -21.81 5.45 -13.28
CA ALA A 171 -20.43 5.71 -13.62
C ALA A 171 -19.55 5.71 -12.37
N LEU A 172 -18.29 5.31 -12.56
CA LEU A 172 -17.21 5.39 -11.59
C LEU A 172 -16.11 6.27 -12.16
N THR A 173 -15.74 7.33 -11.45
CA THR A 173 -14.64 8.22 -11.81
C THR A 173 -13.63 8.32 -10.66
N GLY A 174 -12.38 8.64 -10.97
CA GLY A 174 -11.35 8.85 -9.96
C GLY A 174 -10.18 9.65 -10.47
N GLY A 175 -9.52 10.36 -9.55
CA GLY A 175 -8.35 11.17 -9.86
C GLY A 175 -8.02 12.17 -8.77
N LEU A 176 -7.52 13.35 -9.17
CA LEU A 176 -7.23 14.44 -8.25
C LEU A 176 -8.48 14.85 -7.48
N ALA A 177 -8.32 15.17 -6.20
CA ALA A 177 -9.36 15.80 -5.42
C ALA A 177 -9.69 17.18 -6.00
N ASP A 178 -10.98 17.51 -6.09
CA ASP A 178 -11.43 18.79 -6.59
C ASP A 178 -11.17 19.95 -5.61
N TYR A 179 -11.55 21.17 -6.00
CA TYR A 179 -11.36 22.32 -5.15
C TYR A 179 -12.18 22.24 -3.85
N GLU A 180 -13.40 21.72 -3.93
CA GLU A 180 -14.27 21.57 -2.75
C GLU A 180 -13.70 20.55 -1.75
N PHE A 181 -13.21 19.41 -2.23
CA PHE A 181 -12.75 18.33 -1.37
C PHE A 181 -11.27 18.46 -1.00
N GLY A 182 -10.39 18.81 -1.95
CA GLY A 182 -8.92 18.80 -1.76
C GLY A 182 -8.24 20.14 -1.89
N HIS A 183 -8.99 21.25 -1.98
CA HIS A 183 -8.46 22.60 -2.22
C HIS A 183 -7.51 22.65 -3.44
N TRP A 184 -7.77 21.79 -4.45
CA TRP A 184 -6.94 21.76 -5.64
C TRP A 184 -7.50 22.68 -6.71
N ARG A 185 -6.69 23.62 -7.11
CA ARG A 185 -6.93 24.49 -8.25
C ARG A 185 -5.61 24.74 -8.95
N LYS A 186 -5.60 24.66 -10.27
CA LYS A 186 -4.41 24.91 -11.07
C LYS A 186 -4.73 25.87 -12.21
N GLU A 187 -3.90 26.88 -12.35
CA GLU A 187 -3.88 27.71 -13.53
C GLU A 187 -3.04 27.06 -14.64
N ILE A 188 -3.58 27.05 -15.86
CA ILE A 188 -2.89 26.58 -17.05
C ILE A 188 -2.74 27.78 -18.00
N LEU A 189 -1.51 28.17 -18.25
CA LEU A 189 -1.17 29.26 -19.15
C LEU A 189 -1.47 28.88 -20.62
N PRO A 190 -1.58 29.85 -21.54
CA PRO A 190 -1.71 29.57 -22.97
C PRO A 190 -0.64 28.58 -23.45
N GLU A 191 -1.09 27.61 -24.27
CA GLU A 191 -0.28 26.51 -24.83
C GLU A 191 0.29 25.52 -23.80
N GLN A 192 0.12 25.75 -22.50
CA GLN A 192 0.54 24.81 -21.45
C GLN A 192 -0.38 23.58 -21.41
N THR A 193 0.22 22.44 -21.15
CA THR A 193 -0.49 21.15 -20.96
C THR A 193 -0.30 20.64 -19.55
N PHE A 194 -1.37 20.14 -18.95
CA PHE A 194 -1.38 19.45 -17.67
C PHE A 194 -1.79 17.98 -17.87
N TYR A 195 -1.08 17.08 -17.22
CA TYR A 195 -1.34 15.65 -17.23
C TYR A 195 -1.73 15.19 -15.83
N THR A 196 -2.78 14.37 -15.74
CA THR A 196 -3.09 13.66 -14.49
C THR A 196 -2.17 12.47 -14.31
N HIS A 197 -2.09 11.96 -13.08
CA HIS A 197 -1.59 10.61 -12.85
C HIS A 197 -2.50 9.57 -13.51
N LYS A 198 -2.09 8.30 -13.50
CA LYS A 198 -2.80 7.23 -14.20
C LYS A 198 -3.91 6.63 -13.34
N ALA A 199 -4.94 6.15 -14.02
CA ALA A 199 -5.93 5.22 -13.51
C ALA A 199 -5.77 3.86 -14.19
N TYR A 200 -6.02 2.79 -13.46
CA TYR A 200 -5.96 1.41 -13.94
C TYR A 200 -7.34 0.78 -13.78
N LEU A 201 -7.82 0.17 -14.84
CA LEU A 201 -9.15 -0.41 -14.94
C LEU A 201 -9.07 -1.91 -15.20
N ALA A 202 -9.93 -2.66 -14.55
CA ALA A 202 -10.10 -4.08 -14.80
C ALA A 202 -11.60 -4.43 -14.81
N VAL A 203 -12.00 -5.29 -15.73
CA VAL A 203 -13.34 -5.86 -15.78
C VAL A 203 -13.22 -7.38 -15.78
N LYS A 204 -13.96 -8.04 -14.90
CA LYS A 204 -13.97 -9.50 -14.76
C LYS A 204 -15.39 -10.03 -14.65
N ARG A 205 -15.61 -11.23 -15.17
CA ARG A 205 -16.84 -11.99 -14.97
C ARG A 205 -16.53 -13.22 -14.15
N GLY A 206 -17.27 -13.39 -13.05
CA GLY A 206 -17.00 -14.44 -12.04
C GLY A 206 -15.81 -14.12 -11.14
N GLY A 207 -15.75 -14.79 -9.99
CA GLY A 207 -14.68 -14.63 -8.99
C GLY A 207 -14.80 -13.38 -8.11
N GLY A 208 -15.88 -12.59 -8.27
CA GLY A 208 -16.19 -11.42 -7.45
C GLY A 208 -15.08 -10.36 -7.46
N VAL A 209 -15.07 -9.51 -6.44
CA VAL A 209 -14.10 -8.41 -6.31
C VAL A 209 -12.64 -8.91 -6.29
N ASN A 210 -12.36 -10.12 -5.80
CA ASN A 210 -10.99 -10.66 -5.77
C ASN A 210 -10.41 -10.86 -7.18
N ALA A 211 -11.24 -11.21 -8.17
CA ALA A 211 -10.78 -11.39 -9.57
C ALA A 211 -10.29 -10.07 -10.19
N VAL A 212 -10.94 -8.95 -9.88
CA VAL A 212 -10.51 -7.62 -10.29
C VAL A 212 -9.26 -7.19 -9.53
N CYS A 213 -9.21 -7.43 -8.22
CA CYS A 213 -8.03 -7.16 -7.39
C CYS A 213 -6.80 -7.91 -7.93
N ASN A 214 -6.92 -9.22 -8.22
CA ASN A 214 -5.84 -10.02 -8.80
C ASN A 214 -5.34 -9.42 -10.13
N ALA A 215 -6.25 -8.96 -11.00
CA ALA A 215 -5.87 -8.34 -12.27
C ALA A 215 -5.10 -7.03 -12.08
N LEU A 216 -5.55 -6.17 -11.16
CA LEU A 216 -4.90 -4.89 -10.84
C LEU A 216 -3.55 -5.11 -10.15
N VAL A 217 -3.45 -6.09 -9.24
CA VAL A 217 -2.19 -6.47 -8.57
C VAL A 217 -1.18 -7.02 -9.59
N ARG A 218 -1.59 -7.88 -10.53
CA ARG A 218 -0.70 -8.35 -11.60
C ARG A 218 -0.21 -7.22 -12.50
N GLU A 219 -1.09 -6.25 -12.81
CA GLU A 219 -0.70 -5.07 -13.56
C GLU A 219 0.32 -4.22 -12.77
N ALA A 220 0.12 -4.03 -11.47
CA ALA A 220 1.06 -3.35 -10.59
C ALA A 220 2.41 -4.10 -10.55
N ASP A 221 2.41 -5.41 -10.33
CA ASP A 221 3.61 -6.26 -10.27
C ASP A 221 4.42 -6.21 -11.58
N SER A 222 3.73 -6.23 -12.73
CA SER A 222 4.37 -6.18 -14.06
C SER A 222 5.15 -4.90 -14.34
N ARG A 223 4.91 -3.83 -13.58
CA ARG A 223 5.56 -2.53 -13.73
C ARG A 223 6.75 -2.32 -12.78
N LEU A 224 6.94 -3.25 -11.86
CA LEU A 224 8.01 -3.14 -10.87
C LEU A 224 9.37 -3.34 -11.52
N ARG A 225 10.31 -2.46 -11.20
CA ARG A 225 11.72 -2.73 -11.40
C ARG A 225 12.24 -3.45 -10.16
N VAL A 226 12.37 -4.76 -10.26
CA VAL A 226 12.81 -5.61 -9.15
C VAL A 226 14.35 -5.70 -9.19
N PRO A 227 15.06 -5.23 -8.15
CA PRO A 227 16.50 -5.48 -8.04
C PRO A 227 16.77 -7.01 -7.97
N PRO A 228 17.91 -7.50 -8.51
CA PRO A 228 18.22 -8.94 -8.49
C PRO A 228 18.15 -9.58 -7.10
N ALA A 229 18.55 -8.85 -6.06
CA ALA A 229 18.48 -9.32 -4.68
C ALA A 229 17.05 -9.59 -4.17
N GLU A 230 16.04 -9.06 -4.88
CA GLU A 230 14.62 -9.13 -4.49
C GLU A 230 13.83 -10.23 -5.24
N GLU A 231 14.44 -10.89 -6.23
CA GLU A 231 13.74 -11.87 -7.07
C GLU A 231 13.21 -13.06 -6.27
N ASP A 232 13.94 -13.48 -5.24
CA ASP A 232 13.62 -14.68 -4.46
C ASP A 232 12.88 -14.38 -3.14
N MET A 233 12.27 -13.20 -2.99
CA MET A 233 11.52 -12.79 -1.80
C MET A 233 12.32 -13.03 -0.49
N PRO A 234 13.46 -12.36 -0.31
CA PRO A 234 14.33 -12.55 0.84
C PRO A 234 13.63 -12.25 2.16
N VAL A 235 14.08 -12.91 3.25
CA VAL A 235 13.58 -12.70 4.60
C VAL A 235 14.34 -11.54 5.25
N LEU A 236 13.62 -10.68 5.95
CA LEU A 236 14.19 -9.54 6.66
C LEU A 236 14.27 -9.81 8.16
N PHE A 237 15.24 -9.17 8.79
CA PHE A 237 15.23 -8.88 10.22
C PHE A 237 15.29 -7.37 10.42
N ASN A 238 14.36 -6.83 11.19
CA ASN A 238 14.35 -5.43 11.58
C ASN A 238 14.46 -5.34 13.10
N GLU A 239 15.43 -4.56 13.61
CA GLU A 239 15.74 -4.54 15.04
C GLU A 239 14.81 -3.66 15.88
N TYR A 240 13.88 -2.93 15.28
CA TYR A 240 13.01 -1.97 15.99
C TYR A 240 12.31 -2.56 17.21
N CYS A 241 11.60 -3.69 17.06
CA CYS A 241 10.89 -4.32 18.17
C CYS A 241 11.82 -5.08 19.15
N THR A 242 13.14 -5.03 18.93
CA THR A 242 14.17 -5.53 19.85
C THR A 242 14.72 -4.40 20.70
N THR A 243 15.01 -3.23 20.11
CA THR A 243 15.71 -2.12 20.77
C THR A 243 14.83 -0.91 21.06
N TRP A 244 13.65 -0.83 20.39
CA TRP A 244 12.69 0.28 20.52
C TRP A 244 13.29 1.65 20.25
N GLY A 245 14.09 1.75 19.16
CA GLY A 245 14.73 2.99 18.75
C GLY A 245 16.01 3.32 19.53
N CYS A 246 16.71 2.27 19.98
CA CYS A 246 18.04 2.37 20.56
C CYS A 246 19.03 1.40 19.91
N PRO A 247 19.28 1.51 18.58
CA PRO A 247 20.22 0.65 17.88
C PRO A 247 21.65 1.10 18.18
N SER A 248 22.30 0.49 19.17
CA SER A 248 23.74 0.71 19.44
C SER A 248 24.60 -0.32 18.74
N GLN A 249 25.89 0.00 18.52
CA GLN A 249 26.87 -0.95 17.99
C GLN A 249 26.85 -2.25 18.77
N GLU A 250 26.85 -2.18 20.11
CA GLU A 250 26.83 -3.34 20.99
C GLU A 250 25.55 -4.18 20.81
N ASN A 251 24.38 -3.53 20.75
CA ASN A 251 23.11 -4.20 20.53
C ASN A 251 23.10 -4.91 19.18
N ILE A 252 23.52 -4.22 18.10
CA ILE A 252 23.58 -4.81 16.76
C ILE A 252 24.48 -6.03 16.72
N GLU A 253 25.67 -5.98 17.34
CA GLU A 253 26.58 -7.13 17.40
C GLU A 253 25.97 -8.34 18.13
N LYS A 254 25.25 -8.11 19.23
CA LYS A 254 24.52 -9.15 19.95
C LYS A 254 23.39 -9.75 19.11
N ILE A 255 22.57 -8.89 18.52
CA ILE A 255 21.41 -9.30 17.72
C ILE A 255 21.86 -10.06 16.47
N VAL A 256 22.88 -9.59 15.75
CA VAL A 256 23.44 -10.27 14.58
C VAL A 256 23.86 -11.69 14.91
N ARG A 257 24.55 -11.91 16.07
CA ARG A 257 24.91 -13.25 16.52
C ARG A 257 23.67 -14.12 16.78
N ALA A 258 22.64 -13.56 17.39
CA ALA A 258 21.42 -14.29 17.74
C ALA A 258 20.59 -14.69 16.52
N VAL A 259 20.49 -13.83 15.51
CA VAL A 259 19.67 -14.09 14.30
C VAL A 259 20.39 -14.87 13.21
N LYS A 260 21.72 -14.97 13.27
CA LYS A 260 22.54 -15.70 12.28
C LYS A 260 22.03 -17.12 12.00
N PRO A 261 21.59 -17.93 13.00
CA PRO A 261 21.05 -19.28 12.75
C PRO A 261 19.74 -19.29 11.95
N LEU A 262 18.99 -18.18 11.92
CA LEU A 262 17.76 -18.01 11.15
C LEU A 262 18.05 -17.56 9.70
N ALA A 263 19.28 -17.13 9.43
CA ALA A 263 19.80 -16.71 8.13
C ALA A 263 18.87 -15.74 7.39
N PRO A 264 18.48 -14.59 7.99
CA PRO A 264 17.79 -13.56 7.23
C PRO A 264 18.73 -12.96 6.19
N ASP A 265 18.17 -12.49 5.08
CA ASP A 265 18.93 -11.90 3.98
C ASP A 265 19.29 -10.43 4.25
N TYR A 266 18.44 -9.73 5.01
CA TYR A 266 18.63 -8.33 5.41
C TYR A 266 18.62 -8.17 6.92
N PHE A 267 19.43 -7.23 7.40
CA PHE A 267 19.38 -6.71 8.76
C PHE A 267 19.19 -5.19 8.70
N VAL A 268 18.06 -4.69 9.20
CA VAL A 268 17.70 -3.27 9.14
C VAL A 268 17.96 -2.61 10.48
N ILE A 269 18.85 -1.61 10.49
CA ILE A 269 19.03 -0.66 11.58
C ILE A 269 17.89 0.36 11.48
N ASP A 270 16.94 0.30 12.40
CA ASP A 270 15.74 1.15 12.38
C ASP A 270 16.02 2.54 13.02
N CYS A 271 15.00 3.29 13.36
CA CYS A 271 15.12 4.64 13.89
C CYS A 271 16.00 4.73 15.17
N GLY A 272 16.55 5.90 15.43
CA GLY A 272 17.33 6.20 16.64
C GLY A 272 18.84 6.18 16.48
N TRP A 273 19.40 5.69 15.37
CA TRP A 273 20.85 5.66 15.11
C TRP A 273 21.53 7.04 15.11
N TYR A 274 20.74 8.11 14.93
CA TYR A 274 21.15 9.52 14.85
C TYR A 274 20.91 10.31 16.15
N LYS A 275 20.22 9.72 17.13
CA LYS A 275 19.81 10.46 18.32
C LYS A 275 20.96 10.72 19.30
N PRO A 276 20.98 11.89 19.98
CA PRO A 276 21.73 12.09 21.20
C PRO A 276 21.20 11.18 22.31
N ASP A 277 22.02 10.90 23.34
CA ASP A 277 21.68 9.96 24.41
C ASP A 277 20.42 10.32 25.19
N ASP A 278 20.28 11.60 25.48
CA ASP A 278 19.23 12.18 26.34
C ASP A 278 17.92 12.48 25.60
N LYS A 279 17.85 12.22 24.29
CA LYS A 279 16.70 12.59 23.46
C LYS A 279 15.99 11.40 22.85
N GLY A 280 14.66 11.53 22.67
CA GLY A 280 13.86 10.58 21.93
C GLY A 280 14.17 10.62 20.42
N TRP A 281 14.21 9.47 19.77
CA TRP A 281 14.47 9.37 18.32
C TRP A 281 13.52 10.26 17.50
N CYS A 282 12.27 10.39 17.92
CA CYS A 282 11.20 11.09 17.20
C CYS A 282 11.45 12.60 17.07
N ASN A 283 12.13 13.22 18.04
CA ASN A 283 12.43 14.65 18.04
C ASN A 283 13.79 14.99 17.41
N ALA A 284 14.67 14.00 17.25
CA ALA A 284 16.03 14.20 16.78
C ALA A 284 16.21 13.96 15.26
N ILE A 285 15.12 13.65 14.53
CA ILE A 285 15.16 13.47 13.08
C ILE A 285 15.48 14.78 12.36
N GLY A 286 16.16 14.68 11.22
CA GLY A 286 16.43 15.82 10.34
C GLY A 286 17.91 16.00 10.03
N ASP A 287 18.80 16.01 11.03
CA ASP A 287 20.22 16.27 10.85
C ASP A 287 21.02 15.09 10.30
N TRP A 288 20.53 13.87 10.47
CA TRP A 288 21.04 12.62 9.94
C TRP A 288 22.53 12.39 10.21
N ARG A 289 22.98 12.77 11.39
CA ARG A 289 24.35 12.52 11.87
C ARG A 289 24.34 11.29 12.77
N GLN A 290 25.21 10.32 12.50
CA GLN A 290 25.34 9.15 13.39
C GLN A 290 25.67 9.57 14.82
N SER A 291 25.05 8.94 15.79
CA SER A 291 25.35 9.16 17.20
C SER A 291 26.73 8.59 17.56
N ALA A 292 27.65 9.45 17.97
CA ALA A 292 28.99 9.00 18.39
C ALA A 292 28.94 8.13 19.66
N LEU A 293 27.90 8.31 20.49
CA LEU A 293 27.68 7.48 21.69
C LEU A 293 27.22 6.07 21.33
N LEU A 294 26.21 5.97 20.42
CA LEU A 294 25.67 4.67 20.02
C LEU A 294 26.62 3.90 19.09
N PHE A 295 27.41 4.62 18.31
CA PHE A 295 28.35 4.08 17.33
C PHE A 295 29.76 4.68 17.53
N PRO A 296 30.47 4.34 18.60
CA PRO A 296 31.78 4.92 18.93
C PRO A 296 32.85 4.61 17.89
N GLU A 297 32.76 3.49 17.17
CA GLU A 297 33.64 3.12 16.06
C GLU A 297 33.06 3.48 14.69
N GLY A 298 31.96 4.25 14.65
CA GLY A 298 31.22 4.59 13.44
C GLY A 298 30.25 3.52 12.99
N ILE A 299 29.18 3.94 12.31
CA ILE A 299 28.12 3.01 11.83
C ILE A 299 28.64 2.01 10.79
N ALA A 300 29.71 2.35 10.08
CA ALA A 300 30.39 1.43 9.15
C ALA A 300 30.86 0.13 9.84
N ARG A 301 31.19 0.19 11.12
CA ARG A 301 31.54 -1.01 11.91
C ARG A 301 30.33 -1.95 12.09
N ALA A 302 29.16 -1.40 12.35
CA ALA A 302 27.92 -2.16 12.44
C ALA A 302 27.57 -2.79 11.07
N VAL A 303 27.69 -2.03 9.99
CA VAL A 303 27.50 -2.54 8.61
C VAL A 303 28.43 -3.74 8.34
N GLN A 304 29.74 -3.62 8.62
CA GLN A 304 30.69 -4.71 8.45
C GLN A 304 30.33 -5.95 9.28
N THR A 305 29.80 -5.77 10.49
CA THR A 305 29.36 -6.86 11.36
C THR A 305 28.18 -7.62 10.75
N ILE A 306 27.20 -6.89 10.18
CA ILE A 306 26.05 -7.44 9.49
C ILE A 306 26.50 -8.22 8.24
N GLU A 307 27.35 -7.61 7.41
CA GLU A 307 27.85 -8.22 6.16
C GLU A 307 28.68 -9.50 6.41
N ARG A 308 29.55 -9.49 7.42
CA ARG A 308 30.32 -10.68 7.84
C ARG A 308 29.44 -11.83 8.33
N ALA A 309 28.23 -11.53 8.76
CA ALA A 309 27.25 -12.56 9.12
C ALA A 309 26.46 -13.10 7.91
N GLY A 310 26.68 -12.55 6.71
CA GLY A 310 26.05 -12.96 5.44
C GLY A 310 24.76 -12.22 5.13
N MET A 311 24.46 -11.14 5.83
CA MET A 311 23.27 -10.33 5.64
C MET A 311 23.62 -9.01 4.94
N ARG A 312 22.68 -8.42 4.20
CA ARG A 312 22.82 -7.07 3.65
C ARG A 312 22.34 -6.05 4.70
N ALA A 313 23.15 -5.00 4.93
CA ALA A 313 22.82 -3.97 5.90
C ALA A 313 21.78 -2.98 5.35
N GLY A 314 20.79 -2.66 6.18
CA GLY A 314 19.76 -1.64 5.92
C GLY A 314 19.76 -0.55 6.97
N ILE A 315 19.22 0.60 6.60
CA ILE A 315 19.12 1.79 7.46
C ILE A 315 17.77 2.49 7.29
N TRP A 316 17.26 3.11 8.34
CA TRP A 316 16.01 3.86 8.37
C TRP A 316 16.24 5.38 8.23
N PHE A 317 15.36 6.04 7.47
CA PHE A 317 15.29 7.50 7.33
C PHE A 317 13.84 8.00 7.29
N GLU A 318 13.61 9.20 7.80
CA GLU A 318 12.37 9.97 7.60
C GLU A 318 12.73 11.34 7.00
N PHE A 319 13.11 11.35 5.73
CA PHE A 319 13.83 12.42 5.07
C PHE A 319 13.00 13.67 4.78
N GLU A 320 11.68 13.59 4.85
CA GLU A 320 10.77 14.70 4.56
C GLU A 320 10.49 15.59 5.79
N ASN A 321 10.96 15.19 6.97
CA ASN A 321 10.64 15.81 8.24
C ASN A 321 11.89 16.26 9.01
N ALA A 322 11.72 17.35 9.80
CA ALA A 322 12.67 17.82 10.79
C ALA A 322 12.03 17.80 12.17
N GLY A 323 12.66 17.13 13.12
CA GLY A 323 12.23 17.06 14.50
C GLY A 323 12.69 18.27 15.31
N ARG A 324 11.94 18.58 16.35
CA ARG A 324 12.12 19.78 17.21
C ARG A 324 13.56 19.98 17.72
N ASP A 325 14.29 18.89 17.96
CA ASP A 325 15.62 18.93 18.57
C ASP A 325 16.74 18.96 17.53
N SER A 326 16.42 18.95 16.21
CA SER A 326 17.37 19.05 15.12
C SER A 326 17.71 20.51 14.79
N GLU A 327 18.92 20.75 14.26
CA GLU A 327 19.31 22.05 13.69
C GLU A 327 18.42 22.40 12.48
N CYS A 328 18.06 21.35 11.69
CA CYS A 328 17.21 21.46 10.52
C CYS A 328 15.83 22.06 10.83
N PHE A 329 15.29 21.84 12.03
CA PHE A 329 13.99 22.39 12.45
C PHE A 329 13.94 23.93 12.43
N SER A 330 15.06 24.59 12.65
CA SER A 330 15.17 26.05 12.70
C SER A 330 15.61 26.69 11.39
N ARG A 331 15.91 25.90 10.38
CA ARG A 331 16.38 26.35 9.07
C ARG A 331 15.22 26.68 8.14
N GLU A 332 14.60 27.87 8.33
CA GLU A 332 13.39 28.28 7.61
C GLU A 332 13.50 28.22 6.08
N GLU A 333 14.72 28.44 5.55
CA GLU A 333 14.99 28.32 4.11
C GLU A 333 14.72 26.92 3.57
N LEU A 334 14.75 25.88 4.40
CA LEU A 334 14.47 24.49 4.00
C LEU A 334 12.99 24.11 4.18
N LEU A 335 12.24 24.90 4.96
CA LEU A 335 10.95 24.47 5.47
C LEU A 335 9.79 24.74 4.51
N LEU A 336 8.81 23.85 4.59
CA LEU A 336 7.53 23.96 3.91
C LEU A 336 6.63 24.97 4.64
N CYS A 337 6.08 25.94 3.90
CA CYS A 337 5.29 27.03 4.46
C CYS A 337 3.82 26.97 4.06
N ARG A 338 2.98 27.57 4.89
CA ARG A 338 1.58 27.89 4.62
C ARG A 338 1.29 29.31 5.10
N GLY A 339 0.84 30.17 4.16
CA GLY A 339 0.66 31.58 4.44
C GLY A 339 1.97 32.26 4.84
N GLY A 340 3.10 31.83 4.26
CA GLY A 340 4.43 32.38 4.54
C GLY A 340 5.08 31.89 5.84
N ALA A 341 4.40 31.06 6.66
CA ALA A 341 4.94 30.55 7.92
C ALA A 341 5.24 29.03 7.83
N PRO A 342 6.34 28.55 8.48
CA PRO A 342 6.65 27.12 8.51
C PRO A 342 5.52 26.28 9.11
N ILE A 343 5.15 25.21 8.39
CA ILE A 343 4.14 24.26 8.87
C ILE A 343 4.74 23.43 9.99
N THR A 344 4.11 23.51 11.18
CA THR A 344 4.50 22.71 12.34
C THR A 344 3.35 21.81 12.75
N SER A 345 3.59 20.52 12.84
CA SER A 345 2.67 19.52 13.38
C SER A 345 3.33 18.84 14.56
N LYS A 346 2.73 18.99 15.76
CA LYS A 346 3.32 18.51 17.01
C LYS A 346 4.77 19.02 17.20
N ASN A 347 5.75 18.11 17.14
CA ASN A 347 7.18 18.42 17.30
C ASN A 347 7.94 18.29 15.95
N ARG A 348 7.25 18.40 14.82
CA ARG A 348 7.82 18.22 13.50
C ARG A 348 7.52 19.38 12.57
N ARG A 349 8.47 19.69 11.70
CA ARG A 349 8.35 20.55 10.53
C ARG A 349 8.64 19.72 9.29
N PHE A 350 8.28 20.23 8.12
CA PHE A 350 8.38 19.53 6.86
C PHE A 350 9.35 20.25 5.95
N LEU A 351 10.16 19.50 5.20
CA LEU A 351 11.06 20.03 4.21
C LEU A 351 10.32 20.34 2.90
N ASP A 352 10.61 21.47 2.29
CA ASP A 352 10.07 21.81 0.98
C ASP A 352 10.93 21.21 -0.14
N LEU A 353 10.59 20.01 -0.54
CA LEU A 353 11.31 19.24 -1.55
C LEU A 353 11.38 19.91 -2.94
N ARG A 354 10.65 21.01 -3.15
CA ARG A 354 10.71 21.81 -4.39
C ARG A 354 11.93 22.72 -4.44
N LYS A 355 12.57 22.96 -3.29
CA LYS A 355 13.73 23.85 -3.17
C LYS A 355 15.03 23.11 -3.48
N GLY A 356 15.91 23.75 -4.25
CA GLY A 356 17.23 23.20 -4.58
C GLY A 356 18.11 22.99 -3.34
N GLU A 357 17.99 23.86 -2.35
CA GLU A 357 18.67 23.78 -1.06
C GLU A 357 18.31 22.51 -0.29
N VAL A 358 17.04 22.08 -0.34
CA VAL A 358 16.59 20.82 0.28
C VAL A 358 17.15 19.63 -0.48
N THR A 359 17.19 19.70 -1.83
CA THR A 359 17.80 18.65 -2.64
C THR A 359 19.28 18.49 -2.29
N ALA A 360 20.04 19.59 -2.24
CA ALA A 360 21.45 19.57 -1.85
C ALA A 360 21.66 19.04 -0.43
N TYR A 361 20.78 19.42 0.49
CA TYR A 361 20.81 18.93 1.87
C TYR A 361 20.63 17.41 1.94
N LEU A 362 19.66 16.87 1.22
CA LEU A 362 19.40 15.42 1.19
C LEU A 362 20.51 14.65 0.46
N GLU A 363 21.16 15.25 -0.54
CA GLU A 363 22.33 14.67 -1.19
C GLU A 363 23.49 14.51 -0.20
N GLU A 364 23.77 15.57 0.56
CA GLU A 364 24.83 15.55 1.57
C GLU A 364 24.49 14.57 2.72
N LYS A 365 23.31 14.69 3.31
CA LYS A 365 22.97 13.99 4.56
C LYS A 365 22.50 12.56 4.37
N MET A 366 21.88 12.24 3.25
CA MET A 366 21.30 10.93 3.02
C MET A 366 22.02 10.16 1.92
N LEU A 367 22.12 10.71 0.71
CA LEU A 367 22.69 9.98 -0.44
C LEU A 367 24.18 9.68 -0.23
N SER A 368 24.97 10.67 0.20
CA SER A 368 26.40 10.47 0.50
C SER A 368 26.58 9.47 1.64
N PHE A 369 25.79 9.58 2.70
CA PHE A 369 25.84 8.66 3.83
C PHE A 369 25.55 7.20 3.43
N LEU A 370 24.55 6.99 2.56
CA LEU A 370 24.23 5.64 2.04
C LEU A 370 25.40 5.08 1.22
N LYS A 371 26.03 5.90 0.36
CA LYS A 371 27.18 5.51 -0.48
C LYS A 371 28.42 5.18 0.36
N GLU A 372 28.77 6.07 1.27
CA GLU A 372 29.98 5.96 2.10
C GLU A 372 29.94 4.72 2.99
N ASN A 373 28.77 4.42 3.56
CA ASN A 373 28.58 3.28 4.47
C ASN A 373 28.11 1.99 3.75
N LYS A 374 27.91 2.04 2.41
CA LYS A 374 27.58 0.89 1.57
C LYS A 374 26.26 0.18 1.98
N PHE A 375 25.26 0.93 2.40
CA PHE A 375 23.96 0.36 2.69
C PHE A 375 23.30 -0.21 1.42
N GLY A 376 22.84 -1.45 1.49
CA GLY A 376 22.12 -2.12 0.39
C GLY A 376 20.60 -2.09 0.54
N TYR A 377 20.11 -1.56 1.66
CA TYR A 377 18.68 -1.47 1.97
C TYR A 377 18.38 -0.16 2.70
N LEU A 378 17.26 0.46 2.35
CA LEU A 378 16.81 1.73 2.91
C LEU A 378 15.33 1.63 3.27
N LYS A 379 15.00 1.79 4.56
CA LYS A 379 13.62 2.00 5.00
C LYS A 379 13.34 3.50 5.07
N ILE A 380 12.35 3.95 4.30
CA ILE A 380 11.85 5.33 4.32
C ILE A 380 10.55 5.35 5.10
N ASP A 381 10.46 6.25 6.09
CA ASP A 381 9.26 6.44 6.88
C ASP A 381 8.68 7.85 6.75
N TYR A 382 7.42 8.02 7.20
CA TYR A 382 6.72 9.30 7.23
C TYR A 382 5.60 9.25 8.27
N ASN A 383 5.83 9.89 9.43
CA ASN A 383 5.01 9.69 10.61
C ASN A 383 4.11 10.87 10.99
N ASP A 384 4.12 11.95 10.20
CA ASP A 384 3.21 13.08 10.40
C ASP A 384 2.80 13.69 9.06
N THR A 385 1.75 14.50 9.04
CA THR A 385 1.16 15.10 7.84
C THR A 385 1.08 16.61 7.93
N TYR A 386 1.38 17.29 6.84
CA TYR A 386 1.16 18.73 6.71
C TYR A 386 -0.29 19.11 6.33
N GLY A 387 -1.22 18.15 6.41
CA GLY A 387 -2.64 18.39 6.19
C GLY A 387 -2.99 18.66 4.72
N MET A 388 -3.94 19.57 4.50
CA MET A 388 -4.57 19.79 3.20
C MET A 388 -3.72 20.56 2.17
N GLY A 389 -2.49 20.98 2.52
CA GLY A 389 -1.61 21.62 1.55
C GLY A 389 -0.67 22.68 2.14
N CYS A 390 0.03 23.32 1.25
CA CYS A 390 1.03 24.33 1.52
C CYS A 390 0.99 25.40 0.43
N ASP A 391 1.76 26.47 0.59
CA ASP A 391 1.88 27.49 -0.42
C ASP A 391 2.35 26.86 -1.74
N SER A 392 1.65 27.17 -2.84
CA SER A 392 2.00 26.68 -4.17
C SER A 392 3.03 27.58 -4.85
N ALA A 393 3.85 27.03 -5.74
CA ALA A 393 4.82 27.79 -6.50
C ALA A 393 4.18 28.83 -7.45
N ASP A 394 2.96 28.55 -7.90
CA ASP A 394 2.16 29.42 -8.80
C ASP A 394 1.09 30.24 -8.05
N GLY A 395 1.01 30.14 -6.70
CA GLY A 395 0.04 30.85 -5.88
C GLY A 395 -1.43 30.39 -6.07
N ALA A 396 -1.67 29.30 -6.81
CA ALA A 396 -3.02 28.94 -7.23
C ALA A 396 -3.89 28.41 -6.08
N ALA A 397 -3.40 27.42 -5.31
CA ALA A 397 -4.14 26.83 -4.20
C ALA A 397 -3.25 25.95 -3.32
N LEU A 398 -3.66 25.76 -2.06
CA LEU A 398 -2.93 24.92 -1.10
C LEU A 398 -2.82 23.46 -1.56
N GLY A 399 -3.89 22.92 -2.17
CA GLY A 399 -3.90 21.56 -2.72
C GLY A 399 -2.91 21.38 -3.87
N GLU A 400 -2.70 22.39 -4.70
CA GLU A 400 -1.67 22.36 -5.76
C GLU A 400 -0.27 22.38 -5.17
N GLY A 401 -0.02 23.22 -4.15
CA GLY A 401 1.25 23.23 -3.43
C GLY A 401 1.59 21.85 -2.85
N GLY A 402 0.63 21.22 -2.18
CA GLY A 402 0.81 19.88 -1.62
C GLY A 402 1.08 18.81 -2.69
N ARG A 403 0.37 18.87 -3.84
CA ARG A 403 0.62 17.99 -4.99
C ARG A 403 2.04 18.14 -5.53
N GLN A 404 2.51 19.39 -5.70
CA GLN A 404 3.87 19.68 -6.17
C GLN A 404 4.94 19.08 -5.24
N VAL A 405 4.79 19.21 -3.92
CA VAL A 405 5.71 18.61 -2.94
C VAL A 405 5.69 17.08 -3.02
N ALA A 406 4.50 16.48 -3.12
CA ALA A 406 4.38 15.02 -3.24
C ALA A 406 5.06 14.48 -4.51
N GLU A 407 4.96 15.19 -5.63
CA GLU A 407 5.69 14.84 -6.86
C GLU A 407 7.20 14.92 -6.70
N GLN A 408 7.72 15.92 -5.97
CA GLN A 408 9.14 15.98 -5.68
C GLN A 408 9.60 14.85 -4.74
N SER A 409 8.75 14.42 -3.81
CA SER A 409 9.05 13.22 -3.01
C SER A 409 9.17 11.97 -3.90
N ILE A 410 8.30 11.81 -4.90
CA ILE A 410 8.41 10.71 -5.89
C ILE A 410 9.68 10.86 -6.74
N ALA A 411 10.00 12.07 -7.20
CA ALA A 411 11.20 12.34 -7.98
C ALA A 411 12.49 12.03 -7.18
N TRP A 412 12.48 12.27 -5.87
CA TRP A 412 13.59 11.89 -4.99
C TRP A 412 13.80 10.36 -4.94
N LEU A 413 12.73 9.59 -4.90
CA LEU A 413 12.83 8.11 -4.99
C LEU A 413 13.43 7.67 -6.33
N ASP A 414 13.03 8.30 -7.44
CA ASP A 414 13.60 8.01 -8.76
C ASP A 414 15.10 8.37 -8.81
N ARG A 415 15.51 9.46 -8.17
CA ARG A 415 16.92 9.86 -8.05
C ARG A 415 17.71 8.85 -7.22
N LEU A 416 17.22 8.43 -6.05
CA LEU A 416 17.88 7.40 -5.23
C LEU A 416 18.12 6.11 -6.03
N ARG A 417 17.13 5.69 -6.82
CA ARG A 417 17.24 4.50 -7.69
C ARG A 417 18.20 4.67 -8.87
N ALA A 418 18.36 5.88 -9.36
CA ALA A 418 19.33 6.19 -10.42
C ALA A 418 20.77 6.18 -9.89
N GLU A 419 20.98 6.77 -8.72
CA GLU A 419 22.28 6.88 -8.05
C GLU A 419 22.76 5.59 -7.37
N LEU A 420 21.80 4.75 -6.93
CA LEU A 420 22.03 3.50 -6.21
C LEU A 420 21.09 2.41 -6.78
N PRO A 421 21.38 1.88 -7.97
CA PRO A 421 20.46 0.98 -8.70
C PRO A 421 20.20 -0.35 -8.00
N ASP A 422 21.10 -0.80 -7.13
CA ASP A 422 20.98 -2.03 -6.35
C ASP A 422 20.39 -1.81 -4.95
N LEU A 423 20.08 -0.55 -4.58
CA LEU A 423 19.47 -0.22 -3.30
C LEU A 423 18.03 -0.70 -3.30
N VAL A 424 17.70 -1.49 -2.29
CA VAL A 424 16.32 -1.90 -2.02
C VAL A 424 15.66 -0.85 -1.13
N ILE A 425 14.58 -0.26 -1.61
CA ILE A 425 13.83 0.76 -0.87
C ILE A 425 12.55 0.15 -0.30
N GLU A 426 12.41 0.24 1.02
CA GLU A 426 11.17 -0.04 1.76
C GLU A 426 10.44 1.28 2.01
N ASN A 427 9.17 1.34 1.62
CA ASN A 427 8.27 2.44 1.95
C ASN A 427 7.52 2.13 3.25
N CYS A 428 7.53 3.08 4.16
CA CYS A 428 6.70 3.10 5.36
C CYS A 428 6.11 4.51 5.52
N ALA A 429 4.93 4.61 6.10
CA ALA A 429 4.34 5.89 6.51
C ALA A 429 3.39 5.63 7.68
N SER A 430 3.92 5.48 8.90
CA SER A 430 3.19 4.89 10.02
C SER A 430 2.44 3.63 9.54
N GLY A 431 3.16 2.68 8.96
CA GLY A 431 2.57 1.59 8.19
C GLY A 431 2.11 2.03 6.80
N GLY A 432 0.83 1.77 6.46
CA GLY A 432 0.30 1.85 5.10
C GLY A 432 -0.29 3.19 4.67
N SER A 433 0.02 4.32 5.32
CA SER A 433 -0.60 5.59 4.96
C SER A 433 -0.16 6.16 3.60
N ARG A 434 0.86 5.55 2.94
CA ARG A 434 1.39 5.95 1.62
C ARG A 434 1.66 4.75 0.69
N ILE A 435 0.72 3.80 0.58
CA ILE A 435 0.86 2.61 -0.27
C ILE A 435 0.10 2.70 -1.60
N GLU A 436 -0.14 3.92 -2.08
CA GLU A 436 -0.81 4.16 -3.35
C GLU A 436 0.05 3.72 -4.57
N PRO A 437 -0.58 3.42 -5.73
CA PRO A 437 0.10 2.78 -6.86
C PRO A 437 1.33 3.49 -7.42
N LEU A 438 1.37 4.85 -7.42
CA LEU A 438 2.53 5.57 -7.97
C LEU A 438 3.76 5.38 -7.08
N ARG A 439 3.63 5.62 -5.77
CA ARG A 439 4.73 5.44 -4.82
C ARG A 439 5.20 3.99 -4.79
N MET A 440 4.25 3.04 -4.77
CA MET A 440 4.58 1.62 -4.79
C MET A 440 5.33 1.20 -6.06
N SER A 441 5.12 1.86 -7.19
CA SER A 441 5.90 1.61 -8.42
C SER A 441 7.38 2.03 -8.33
N LYS A 442 7.77 2.80 -7.30
CA LYS A 442 9.11 3.34 -7.11
C LYS A 442 9.94 2.59 -6.07
N VAL A 443 9.34 1.67 -5.33
CA VAL A 443 9.96 1.00 -4.17
C VAL A 443 9.94 -0.51 -4.32
N GLY A 444 10.87 -1.19 -3.64
CA GLY A 444 10.96 -2.65 -3.64
C GLY A 444 9.89 -3.30 -2.78
N MET A 445 9.51 -2.64 -1.68
CA MET A 445 8.51 -3.16 -0.75
C MET A 445 7.93 -2.07 0.15
N CYS A 446 6.95 -2.45 0.99
CA CYS A 446 6.41 -1.59 2.03
C CYS A 446 6.18 -2.37 3.34
N SER A 447 6.47 -1.71 4.47
CA SER A 447 5.88 -2.03 5.76
C SER A 447 4.49 -1.42 5.78
N PHE A 448 3.48 -2.21 5.41
CA PHE A 448 2.13 -1.69 5.15
C PHE A 448 1.31 -1.47 6.43
N SER A 449 1.76 -1.91 7.58
CA SER A 449 1.06 -1.76 8.86
C SER A 449 2.01 -1.80 10.04
N ASP A 450 1.70 -0.99 11.05
CA ASP A 450 2.35 -1.03 12.35
C ASP A 450 1.68 -2.01 13.33
N ALA A 451 0.74 -2.84 12.85
CA ALA A 451 0.11 -3.90 13.64
C ALA A 451 1.04 -5.11 13.88
N HIS A 452 2.32 -4.85 14.13
CA HIS A 452 3.37 -5.87 14.14
C HIS A 452 3.30 -6.91 15.27
N GLU A 453 2.64 -6.60 16.39
CA GLU A 453 2.45 -7.54 17.51
C GLU A 453 0.99 -7.95 17.72
N CYS A 454 0.08 -7.38 16.96
CA CYS A 454 -1.34 -7.49 17.20
C CYS A 454 -1.94 -8.77 16.60
N ALA A 455 -3.01 -9.27 17.21
CA ALA A 455 -3.71 -10.45 16.72
C ALA A 455 -4.37 -10.23 15.35
N GLU A 456 -4.62 -8.98 14.97
CA GLU A 456 -5.25 -8.59 13.72
C GLU A 456 -4.31 -8.57 12.51
N ILE A 457 -3.00 -8.74 12.66
CA ILE A 457 -2.07 -8.65 11.52
C ILE A 457 -2.46 -9.57 10.34
N PRO A 458 -2.93 -10.82 10.51
CA PRO A 458 -3.36 -11.62 9.39
C PRO A 458 -4.59 -11.05 8.66
N LEU A 459 -5.48 -10.34 9.39
CA LEU A 459 -6.66 -9.70 8.81
C LEU A 459 -6.25 -8.51 7.93
N VAL A 460 -5.31 -7.71 8.42
CA VAL A 460 -4.74 -6.57 7.66
C VAL A 460 -3.99 -7.07 6.43
N ALA A 461 -3.12 -8.07 6.60
CA ALA A 461 -2.34 -8.65 5.52
C ALA A 461 -3.22 -9.20 4.38
N ALA A 462 -4.30 -9.92 4.72
CA ALA A 462 -5.24 -10.43 3.74
C ALA A 462 -5.96 -9.32 2.97
N ASN A 463 -6.30 -8.20 3.63
CA ASN A 463 -6.92 -7.06 2.94
C ASN A 463 -5.92 -6.34 2.02
N VAL A 464 -4.71 -6.07 2.49
CA VAL A 464 -3.66 -5.40 1.71
C VAL A 464 -3.25 -6.23 0.50
N SER A 465 -3.27 -7.56 0.59
CA SER A 465 -2.93 -8.46 -0.53
C SER A 465 -3.85 -8.28 -1.76
N ARG A 466 -5.02 -7.66 -1.61
CA ARG A 466 -5.92 -7.31 -2.70
C ARG A 466 -5.42 -6.13 -3.56
N VAL A 467 -4.47 -5.34 -3.06
CA VAL A 467 -4.05 -4.08 -3.72
C VAL A 467 -2.53 -3.91 -3.83
N VAL A 468 -1.76 -4.63 -3.02
CA VAL A 468 -0.30 -4.60 -3.06
C VAL A 468 0.23 -5.98 -3.45
N PRO A 469 1.14 -6.08 -4.44
CA PRO A 469 1.81 -7.34 -4.77
C PRO A 469 2.47 -7.98 -3.55
N ALA A 470 2.36 -9.29 -3.40
CA ALA A 470 2.89 -9.99 -2.23
C ALA A 470 4.40 -9.81 -2.05
N ARG A 471 5.16 -9.67 -3.16
CA ARG A 471 6.59 -9.36 -3.10
C ARG A 471 6.89 -8.01 -2.46
N GLN A 472 5.95 -7.08 -2.51
CA GLN A 472 6.08 -5.76 -1.90
C GLN A 472 5.48 -5.69 -0.49
N SER A 473 4.72 -6.69 -0.06
CA SER A 473 4.03 -6.70 1.24
C SER A 473 4.94 -7.29 2.31
N GLN A 474 5.68 -6.44 3.02
CA GLN A 474 6.44 -6.85 4.19
C GLN A 474 5.50 -6.97 5.39
N ILE A 475 5.54 -8.12 6.06
CA ILE A 475 4.68 -8.44 7.19
C ILE A 475 5.53 -8.79 8.40
N TRP A 476 5.30 -8.08 9.48
CA TRP A 476 6.01 -8.30 10.73
C TRP A 476 5.63 -9.63 11.38
N ALA A 477 6.63 -10.41 11.75
CA ALA A 477 6.55 -11.54 12.66
C ALA A 477 7.42 -11.22 13.89
N VAL A 478 6.81 -10.54 14.85
CA VAL A 478 7.49 -10.19 16.10
C VAL A 478 7.48 -11.39 17.03
N LEU A 479 8.65 -11.76 17.49
CA LEU A 479 8.91 -12.97 18.27
C LEU A 479 9.15 -12.58 19.72
N ARG A 480 8.30 -13.04 20.64
CA ARG A 480 8.41 -12.74 22.06
C ARG A 480 8.83 -13.96 22.84
N GLU A 481 9.77 -13.77 23.79
CA GLU A 481 10.22 -14.83 24.71
C GLU A 481 9.04 -15.44 25.48
N GLY A 482 8.20 -14.59 26.06
CA GLY A 482 7.07 -14.99 26.90
C GLY A 482 5.83 -15.50 26.16
N GLU A 483 5.78 -15.47 24.84
CA GLU A 483 4.66 -15.98 24.06
C GLU A 483 4.73 -17.51 23.87
N SER A 484 3.58 -18.14 23.71
CA SER A 484 3.49 -19.57 23.40
C SER A 484 4.05 -19.89 22.01
N ASP A 485 4.39 -21.14 21.76
CA ASP A 485 4.79 -21.63 20.43
C ASP A 485 3.64 -21.46 19.42
N SER A 486 2.39 -21.64 19.85
CA SER A 486 1.21 -21.36 19.01
C SER A 486 1.18 -19.92 18.52
N ARG A 487 1.52 -18.96 19.38
CA ARG A 487 1.57 -17.55 18.98
C ARG A 487 2.71 -17.28 17.98
N THR A 488 3.85 -17.94 18.14
CA THR A 488 4.95 -17.90 17.17
C THR A 488 4.50 -18.44 15.79
N VAL A 489 3.81 -19.60 15.77
CA VAL A 489 3.23 -20.16 14.54
C VAL A 489 2.21 -19.21 13.93
N TYR A 490 1.33 -18.62 14.74
CA TYR A 490 0.33 -17.64 14.31
C TYR A 490 0.97 -16.44 13.57
N SER A 491 2.00 -15.84 14.15
CA SER A 491 2.71 -14.69 13.58
C SER A 491 3.44 -15.05 12.28
N LEU A 492 4.11 -16.22 12.24
CA LEU A 492 4.77 -16.69 11.03
C LEU A 492 3.78 -17.02 9.90
N CYS A 493 2.65 -17.68 10.21
CA CYS A 493 1.59 -17.93 9.21
C CYS A 493 0.99 -16.62 8.65
N ALA A 494 0.83 -15.59 9.48
CA ALA A 494 0.40 -14.27 9.01
C ALA A 494 1.42 -13.68 8.04
N ALA A 495 2.71 -13.74 8.38
CA ALA A 495 3.78 -13.20 7.54
C ALA A 495 3.97 -13.96 6.21
N MET A 496 3.52 -15.22 6.13
CA MET A 496 3.52 -16.01 4.88
C MET A 496 2.51 -15.52 3.83
N MET A 497 1.66 -14.53 4.12
CA MET A 497 0.84 -13.86 3.10
C MET A 497 1.65 -12.94 2.18
N GLY A 498 2.87 -12.56 2.59
CA GLY A 498 3.79 -11.71 1.86
C GLY A 498 5.24 -12.04 2.18
N ARG A 499 6.03 -11.02 2.52
CA ARG A 499 7.45 -11.14 2.89
C ARG A 499 7.62 -11.17 4.39
N ILE A 500 8.32 -12.15 4.90
CA ILE A 500 8.56 -12.28 6.34
C ILE A 500 9.58 -11.24 6.81
N CYS A 501 9.17 -10.41 7.78
CA CYS A 501 10.04 -9.53 8.53
C CYS A 501 10.09 -10.00 10.00
N LEU A 502 11.19 -10.56 10.41
CA LEU A 502 11.42 -10.97 11.79
C LEU A 502 11.83 -9.80 12.67
N SER A 503 11.42 -9.78 13.92
CA SER A 503 11.85 -8.83 14.95
C SER A 503 11.59 -9.41 16.35
N GLY A 504 11.85 -8.65 17.42
CA GLY A 504 11.46 -9.00 18.79
C GLY A 504 12.58 -9.49 19.69
N ASP A 505 12.26 -10.36 20.64
CA ASP A 505 13.14 -10.75 21.76
C ASP A 505 14.22 -11.77 21.38
N VAL A 506 14.81 -11.65 20.20
CA VAL A 506 15.74 -12.66 19.63
C VAL A 506 16.94 -13.00 20.50
N LEU A 507 17.31 -12.10 21.40
CA LEU A 507 18.40 -12.34 22.37
C LEU A 507 18.05 -13.32 23.50
N ARG A 508 16.76 -13.61 23.69
CA ARG A 508 16.25 -14.42 24.82
C ARG A 508 15.42 -15.62 24.39
N LEU A 509 15.30 -15.87 23.09
CA LEU A 509 14.57 -17.02 22.56
C LEU A 509 15.27 -18.34 22.95
N SER A 510 14.49 -19.33 23.36
CA SER A 510 15.00 -20.66 23.60
C SER A 510 15.51 -21.34 22.33
N PRO A 511 16.42 -22.32 22.41
CA PRO A 511 16.84 -23.11 21.26
C PRO A 511 15.66 -23.81 20.55
N GLU A 512 14.67 -24.27 21.31
CA GLU A 512 13.46 -24.92 20.78
C GLU A 512 12.62 -23.96 19.98
N LYS A 513 12.39 -22.74 20.49
CA LYS A 513 11.67 -21.69 19.77
C LYS A 513 12.43 -21.25 18.51
N THR A 514 13.75 -21.16 18.58
CA THR A 514 14.59 -20.87 17.41
C THR A 514 14.46 -21.97 16.34
N LYS A 515 14.42 -23.26 16.72
CA LYS A 515 14.15 -24.38 15.80
C LYS A 515 12.75 -24.30 15.20
N LEU A 516 11.73 -23.93 15.98
CA LEU A 516 10.37 -23.74 15.48
C LEU A 516 10.32 -22.65 14.40
N ILE A 517 10.97 -21.51 14.64
CA ILE A 517 11.05 -20.41 13.67
C ILE A 517 11.76 -20.89 12.39
N ALA A 518 12.89 -21.58 12.53
CA ALA A 518 13.62 -22.14 11.37
C ALA A 518 12.76 -23.11 10.55
N ARG A 519 11.91 -23.93 11.19
CA ARG A 519 10.93 -24.78 10.48
C ARG A 519 9.93 -23.95 9.69
N GLY A 520 9.40 -22.86 10.27
CA GLY A 520 8.50 -21.94 9.58
C GLY A 520 9.15 -21.28 8.37
N LEU A 521 10.40 -20.81 8.51
CA LEU A 521 11.17 -20.24 7.40
C LEU A 521 11.44 -21.27 6.29
N ASN A 522 11.73 -22.53 6.65
CA ASN A 522 11.91 -23.60 5.67
C ASN A 522 10.59 -23.95 4.93
N PHE A 523 9.46 -23.94 5.62
CA PHE A 523 8.17 -24.07 4.97
C PHE A 523 7.89 -22.89 4.02
N TYR A 524 8.18 -21.65 4.45
CA TYR A 524 8.04 -20.47 3.61
C TYR A 524 8.84 -20.57 2.32
N LYS A 525 10.10 -21.07 2.36
CA LYS A 525 10.91 -21.30 1.14
C LYS A 525 10.23 -22.21 0.13
N ARG A 526 9.40 -23.16 0.56
CA ARG A 526 8.66 -24.09 -0.32
C ARG A 526 7.41 -23.44 -0.95
N VAL A 527 6.84 -22.44 -0.30
CA VAL A 527 5.58 -21.83 -0.73
C VAL A 527 5.74 -20.42 -1.30
N LYS A 528 6.92 -19.80 -1.20
CA LYS A 528 7.16 -18.40 -1.60
C LYS A 528 6.82 -18.11 -3.07
N GLU A 529 6.93 -19.09 -3.97
CA GLU A 529 6.52 -18.94 -5.37
C GLU A 529 5.00 -18.76 -5.48
N ILE A 530 4.21 -19.53 -4.71
CA ILE A 530 2.75 -19.38 -4.65
C ILE A 530 2.41 -18.02 -4.03
N VAL A 531 3.13 -17.61 -2.98
CA VAL A 531 2.95 -16.30 -2.34
C VAL A 531 3.20 -15.19 -3.34
N ARG A 532 4.32 -15.24 -4.07
CA ARG A 532 4.74 -14.22 -5.04
C ARG A 532 3.79 -14.11 -6.23
N SER A 533 3.51 -15.24 -6.86
CA SER A 533 2.90 -15.28 -8.20
C SER A 533 1.45 -15.75 -8.21
N GLY A 534 0.94 -16.24 -7.09
CA GLY A 534 -0.41 -16.80 -7.00
C GLY A 534 -1.50 -15.74 -6.95
N ASP A 535 -2.64 -16.10 -7.51
CA ASP A 535 -3.89 -15.35 -7.36
C ASP A 535 -4.56 -15.67 -6.02
N ILE A 536 -5.24 -14.69 -5.47
CA ILE A 536 -6.17 -14.90 -4.35
C ILE A 536 -7.35 -15.71 -4.87
N ALA A 537 -7.45 -16.96 -4.44
CA ALA A 537 -8.58 -17.82 -4.76
C ALA A 537 -9.74 -17.60 -3.77
N GLU A 538 -9.41 -17.40 -2.48
CA GLU A 538 -10.40 -17.21 -1.43
C GLU A 538 -9.87 -16.33 -0.29
N ILE A 539 -10.71 -15.46 0.23
CA ILE A 539 -10.58 -14.85 1.55
C ILE A 539 -11.93 -14.97 2.25
N ASP A 540 -12.08 -15.96 3.12
CA ASP A 540 -13.22 -16.12 3.99
C ASP A 540 -12.87 -15.63 5.40
N CYS A 541 -13.50 -14.53 5.81
CA CYS A 541 -13.24 -13.88 7.08
C CYS A 541 -14.54 -13.43 7.70
N ASN A 542 -14.87 -13.96 8.87
CA ASN A 542 -16.07 -13.60 9.62
C ASN A 542 -15.81 -12.66 10.81
N VAL A 543 -14.63 -12.03 10.84
CA VAL A 543 -14.21 -11.14 11.93
C VAL A 543 -14.76 -9.72 11.74
N ASN A 544 -15.54 -9.26 12.72
CA ASN A 544 -16.16 -7.93 12.67
C ASN A 544 -15.34 -6.82 13.35
N SER A 545 -14.57 -7.15 14.39
CA SER A 545 -13.76 -6.18 15.14
C SER A 545 -12.28 -6.55 15.06
N TYR A 546 -11.40 -5.56 14.86
CA TYR A 546 -9.95 -5.77 14.91
C TYR A 546 -9.40 -5.62 16.33
N ARG A 547 -10.06 -4.84 17.18
CA ARG A 547 -9.59 -4.66 18.57
C ARG A 547 -9.74 -5.92 19.41
N ASN A 548 -10.85 -6.63 19.25
CA ASN A 548 -11.10 -7.90 19.91
C ASN A 548 -11.58 -8.88 18.83
N PRO A 549 -10.67 -9.43 18.04
CA PRO A 549 -11.03 -10.23 16.89
C PRO A 549 -11.59 -11.58 17.31
N VAL A 550 -12.87 -11.79 17.05
CA VAL A 550 -13.61 -13.04 17.27
C VAL A 550 -13.91 -13.67 15.93
N GLY A 551 -13.66 -14.96 15.79
CA GLY A 551 -13.95 -15.70 14.57
C GLY A 551 -12.71 -16.34 13.93
N ARG A 552 -12.72 -16.40 12.61
CA ARG A 552 -11.65 -17.04 11.83
C ARG A 552 -11.35 -16.29 10.55
N GLN A 553 -10.20 -16.61 9.97
CA GLN A 553 -9.85 -16.27 8.59
C GLN A 553 -9.27 -17.48 7.87
N ILE A 554 -9.75 -17.73 6.65
CA ILE A 554 -9.17 -18.63 5.67
C ILE A 554 -8.70 -17.77 4.51
N TYR A 555 -7.45 -17.94 4.13
CA TYR A 555 -6.81 -17.25 3.00
C TYR A 555 -6.20 -18.27 2.06
N VAL A 556 -6.59 -18.26 0.80
CA VAL A 556 -6.12 -19.23 -0.19
C VAL A 556 -5.49 -18.50 -1.37
N LYS A 557 -4.24 -18.86 -1.69
CA LYS A 557 -3.56 -18.50 -2.93
C LYS A 557 -3.33 -19.72 -3.79
N GLU A 558 -3.44 -19.54 -5.10
CA GLU A 558 -3.23 -20.62 -6.07
C GLU A 558 -2.28 -20.19 -7.18
N TYR A 559 -1.31 -21.07 -7.50
CA TYR A 559 -0.36 -20.92 -8.60
C TYR A 559 0.15 -22.28 -9.10
N GLY A 560 0.16 -22.48 -10.43
CA GLY A 560 0.76 -23.67 -11.05
C GLY A 560 0.17 -25.00 -10.57
N GLY A 561 -1.14 -25.06 -10.27
CA GLY A 561 -1.79 -26.24 -9.73
C GLY A 561 -1.49 -26.53 -8.27
N ARG A 562 -0.87 -25.59 -7.55
CA ARG A 562 -0.58 -25.69 -6.11
C ARG A 562 -1.35 -24.59 -5.36
N ARG A 563 -1.77 -24.91 -4.13
CA ARG A 563 -2.44 -23.98 -3.23
C ARG A 563 -1.69 -23.81 -1.92
N LEU A 564 -1.61 -22.58 -1.46
CA LEU A 564 -1.27 -22.25 -0.08
C LEU A 564 -2.56 -21.85 0.64
N VAL A 565 -2.95 -22.64 1.64
CA VAL A 565 -4.10 -22.36 2.52
C VAL A 565 -3.57 -21.92 3.87
N LEU A 566 -3.88 -20.68 4.26
CA LEU A 566 -3.55 -20.13 5.58
C LEU A 566 -4.82 -20.01 6.39
N VAL A 567 -4.84 -20.63 7.58
CA VAL A 567 -5.97 -20.58 8.50
C VAL A 567 -5.53 -19.89 9.78
N HIS A 568 -6.25 -18.84 10.17
CA HIS A 568 -6.09 -18.18 11.47
C HIS A 568 -7.35 -18.33 12.28
N LYS A 569 -7.20 -18.96 13.44
CA LYS A 569 -8.23 -19.14 14.43
C LYS A 569 -8.05 -18.07 15.50
N LEU A 570 -9.05 -17.21 15.61
CA LEU A 570 -9.08 -16.13 16.58
C LEU A 570 -9.96 -16.55 17.79
N GLN A 571 -10.29 -15.59 18.63
CA GLN A 571 -11.11 -15.86 19.80
C GLN A 571 -12.50 -16.45 19.43
N GLY A 572 -12.99 -17.41 20.18
CA GLY A 572 -14.34 -17.98 20.02
C GLY A 572 -14.60 -18.72 18.71
N ALA A 573 -13.58 -18.98 17.89
CA ALA A 573 -13.76 -19.73 16.65
C ALA A 573 -14.00 -21.23 16.95
N GLN A 574 -15.08 -21.76 16.40
CA GLN A 574 -15.41 -23.19 16.43
C GLN A 574 -14.62 -23.97 15.36
N GLN A 575 -15.04 -25.18 15.06
CA GLN A 575 -14.51 -25.98 13.95
C GLN A 575 -14.49 -25.18 12.65
N ILE A 576 -13.37 -25.27 11.92
CA ILE A 576 -13.17 -24.57 10.63
C ILE A 576 -13.07 -25.63 9.55
N VAL A 577 -13.83 -25.46 8.48
CA VAL A 577 -13.77 -26.32 7.30
C VAL A 577 -13.42 -25.48 6.08
N SER A 578 -12.36 -25.89 5.37
CA SER A 578 -11.95 -25.31 4.09
C SER A 578 -12.05 -26.36 2.99
N LYS A 579 -12.80 -26.05 1.92
CA LYS A 579 -13.00 -26.98 0.79
C LYS A 579 -11.77 -27.00 -0.11
N GLN A 580 -11.18 -28.18 -0.30
CA GLN A 580 -10.00 -28.40 -1.12
C GLN A 580 -10.24 -29.55 -2.14
N ALA A 581 -11.45 -29.63 -2.70
CA ALA A 581 -11.81 -30.67 -3.66
C ALA A 581 -10.85 -30.68 -4.88
N GLY A 582 -10.35 -31.87 -5.25
CA GLY A 582 -9.38 -32.05 -6.32
C GLY A 582 -7.94 -31.65 -5.98
N TYR A 583 -7.64 -31.49 -4.67
CA TYR A 583 -6.29 -31.17 -4.17
C TYR A 583 -5.90 -32.12 -3.04
N ARG A 584 -4.65 -32.56 -3.07
CA ARG A 584 -4.00 -33.39 -2.05
C ARG A 584 -3.07 -32.54 -1.18
N LEU A 585 -3.16 -32.73 0.14
CA LEU A 585 -2.19 -32.11 1.07
C LEU A 585 -0.81 -32.71 0.88
N ILE A 586 0.20 -31.84 0.76
CA ILE A 586 1.62 -32.24 0.59
C ILE A 586 2.42 -31.98 1.86
N ASP A 587 2.21 -30.80 2.48
CA ASP A 587 3.00 -30.35 3.64
C ASP A 587 2.21 -29.36 4.48
N SER A 588 2.63 -29.19 5.74
CA SER A 588 2.02 -28.23 6.64
C SER A 588 3.00 -27.67 7.67
N PHE A 589 2.75 -26.42 8.07
CA PHE A 589 3.38 -25.78 9.22
C PHE A 589 2.28 -25.28 10.14
N THR A 590 2.04 -26.00 11.23
CA THR A 590 0.94 -25.72 12.16
C THR A 590 1.18 -26.38 13.52
N ASP A 591 0.47 -25.90 14.52
CA ASP A 591 0.25 -26.53 15.82
C ASP A 591 -1.22 -26.91 16.06
N LEU A 592 -2.06 -26.77 15.01
CA LEU A 592 -3.46 -27.14 15.04
C LEU A 592 -3.66 -28.65 14.85
N HIS A 593 -4.66 -29.22 15.53
CA HIS A 593 -5.17 -30.53 15.18
C HIS A 593 -6.07 -30.41 13.95
N PHE A 594 -5.78 -31.17 12.92
CA PHE A 594 -6.52 -31.14 11.67
C PHE A 594 -6.67 -32.52 11.06
N THR A 595 -7.71 -32.65 10.23
CA THR A 595 -7.90 -33.78 9.32
C THR A 595 -8.03 -33.29 7.90
N CYS A 596 -7.56 -34.10 6.94
CA CYS A 596 -7.71 -33.80 5.52
C CYS A 596 -8.31 -35.04 4.85
N SER A 597 -9.60 -34.99 4.52
CA SER A 597 -10.33 -36.11 3.92
C SER A 597 -11.46 -35.62 3.02
N ALA A 598 -11.82 -36.40 2.02
CA ALA A 598 -12.89 -36.10 1.09
C ALA A 598 -12.84 -34.69 0.47
N GLY A 599 -11.63 -34.19 0.19
CA GLY A 599 -11.45 -32.85 -0.38
C GLY A 599 -11.78 -31.70 0.58
N ALA A 600 -11.71 -31.94 1.90
CA ALA A 600 -11.88 -30.91 2.91
C ALA A 600 -10.74 -30.95 3.94
N LEU A 601 -10.20 -29.77 4.24
CA LEU A 601 -9.35 -29.51 5.40
C LEU A 601 -10.24 -29.10 6.56
N THR A 602 -10.28 -29.91 7.60
CA THR A 602 -11.05 -29.65 8.83
C THR A 602 -10.07 -29.37 9.96
N ILE A 603 -10.20 -28.21 10.58
CA ILE A 603 -9.47 -27.83 11.79
C ILE A 603 -10.38 -28.07 12.97
N GLU A 604 -9.97 -28.93 13.86
CA GLU A 604 -10.69 -29.23 15.09
C GLU A 604 -10.52 -28.12 16.13
N ASP A 605 -11.32 -28.12 17.16
CA ASP A 605 -11.18 -27.14 18.23
C ASP A 605 -9.84 -27.33 18.97
N GLY A 606 -9.23 -26.26 19.40
CA GLY A 606 -7.89 -26.34 20.01
C GLY A 606 -7.35 -25.02 20.54
N GLY A 607 -8.19 -24.10 20.98
CA GLY A 607 -7.77 -22.84 21.62
C GLY A 607 -7.77 -21.62 20.70
N GLU A 608 -7.35 -20.50 21.24
CA GLU A 608 -7.41 -19.17 20.61
C GLU A 608 -6.04 -18.77 20.05
N TYR A 609 -6.04 -17.89 19.05
CA TYR A 609 -4.86 -17.32 18.40
C TYR A 609 -3.86 -18.38 17.90
N LYS A 610 -4.42 -19.38 17.23
CA LYS A 610 -3.68 -20.44 16.56
C LYS A 610 -3.76 -20.32 15.04
N ALA A 611 -2.79 -20.88 14.33
CA ALA A 611 -2.78 -20.84 12.89
C ALA A 611 -2.15 -22.09 12.26
N GLY A 612 -2.43 -22.26 10.96
CA GLY A 612 -1.77 -23.25 10.14
C GLY A 612 -1.60 -22.77 8.71
N ALA A 613 -0.48 -23.17 8.13
CA ALA A 613 -0.16 -23.03 6.73
C ALA A 613 -0.11 -24.42 6.10
N PHE A 614 -0.87 -24.63 5.03
CA PHE A 614 -1.05 -25.93 4.38
C PHE A 614 -0.74 -25.80 2.89
N LEU A 615 0.13 -26.66 2.39
CA LEU A 615 0.50 -26.74 0.97
C LEU A 615 -0.26 -27.89 0.33
N PHE A 616 -1.05 -27.58 -0.68
CA PHE A 616 -1.78 -28.53 -1.48
C PHE A 616 -1.28 -28.56 -2.92
N GLU A 617 -1.47 -29.69 -3.59
CA GLU A 617 -1.23 -29.91 -5.01
C GLU A 617 -2.46 -30.51 -5.66
N LYS A 618 -2.77 -30.07 -6.88
CA LYS A 618 -3.90 -30.57 -7.64
C LYS A 618 -3.73 -32.05 -7.93
N GLU A 619 -4.78 -32.84 -7.71
CA GLU A 619 -4.82 -34.24 -8.12
C GLU A 619 -4.91 -34.30 -9.64
N ILE A 620 -4.13 -35.20 -10.25
CA ILE A 620 -4.07 -35.41 -11.70
C ILE A 620 -5.26 -36.27 -12.15
#